data_479e6812cbeb58e6655edbcbb0b65a08
#
_entry.id   479e6812cbeb58e6655edbcbb0b65a08
#
_cell.length_a   1.000
_cell.length_b   1.000
_cell.length_c   1.000
_cell.angle_alpha   90.00
_cell.angle_beta   90.00
_cell.angle_gamma   90.00
#
_symmetry.space_group_name_H-M   'P 1'
#
loop_
_entity.id
_entity.type
_entity.pdbx_description
1 polymer ?
#
loop_
_entity_poly.entity_id
_entity_poly.type
_entity_poly.pdbx_seq_one_letter_code
_entity_poly.pdbx_strand_id
1 'polypeptide(L)'
;MRWIPRRGRALAGGVLLAVASAPAFAAPPAAILMPQAAAPAKPQATATEETARRIKVDEARQALDKGKAVLVDVRNKEAYEASHAQGAISIPLTDIGARAGELPKDKLIITYCT
;
A
#
# COMPACT_ATOMS: atom_id res chain seq x y z
N MET A 1 -50.05 10.06 -6.25
CA MET A 1 -49.84 9.96 -4.78
C MET A 1 -49.00 11.12 -4.33
N ARG A 2 -49.63 12.04 -3.57
CA ARG A 2 -49.00 13.31 -3.16
C ARG A 2 -48.42 13.13 -1.77
N TRP A 3 -47.14 13.35 -1.62
CA TRP A 3 -46.48 13.35 -0.31
C TRP A 3 -46.48 14.77 0.27
N ILE A 4 -47.03 14.95 1.48
CA ILE A 4 -47.20 16.23 2.19
C ILE A 4 -46.17 16.26 3.32
N PRO A 5 -45.32 17.28 3.44
CA PRO A 5 -44.46 17.43 4.61
C PRO A 5 -45.21 18.15 5.72
N ARG A 6 -45.28 17.55 6.91
CA ARG A 6 -45.81 18.18 8.13
C ARG A 6 -44.78 19.10 8.74
N ARG A 7 -45.11 20.38 8.79
CA ARG A 7 -44.45 21.38 9.63
C ARG A 7 -44.89 21.21 11.08
N GLY A 8 -43.94 21.04 12.02
CA GLY A 8 -44.13 21.14 13.44
C GLY A 8 -43.44 22.40 13.97
N ARG A 9 -44.25 23.33 14.49
CA ARG A 9 -43.88 24.53 15.25
C ARG A 9 -43.85 24.20 16.73
N ALA A 10 -42.89 24.73 17.48
CA ALA A 10 -43.00 25.14 18.88
C ALA A 10 -41.69 25.88 19.22
N LEU A 11 -41.71 27.17 19.43
CA LEU A 11 -42.01 28.00 20.59
C LEU A 11 -41.11 27.71 21.80
N ALA A 12 -40.14 28.64 21.95
CA ALA A 12 -40.12 29.70 22.97
C ALA A 12 -39.52 29.29 24.34
N GLY A 13 -38.56 30.11 24.76
CA GLY A 13 -38.57 30.66 26.11
C GLY A 13 -37.40 30.29 27.01
N GLY A 14 -36.73 31.33 27.54
CA GLY A 14 -35.94 31.27 28.77
C GLY A 14 -34.45 31.66 28.57
N VAL A 15 -34.13 32.88 28.53
CA VAL A 15 -33.73 33.89 29.52
C VAL A 15 -32.64 33.44 30.51
N LEU A 16 -31.47 34.08 30.31
CA LEU A 16 -30.44 34.55 31.26
C LEU A 16 -29.93 33.62 32.37
N LEU A 17 -28.61 33.43 32.38
CA LEU A 17 -27.73 34.02 33.38
C LEU A 17 -26.27 33.94 32.94
N ALA A 18 -25.62 35.09 32.81
CA ALA A 18 -24.20 35.23 32.63
C ALA A 18 -23.48 34.89 33.94
N VAL A 19 -22.66 33.90 33.95
CA VAL A 19 -21.64 33.72 34.97
C VAL A 19 -20.29 33.71 34.25
N ALA A 20 -19.58 34.79 34.39
CA ALA A 20 -18.20 34.94 33.99
C ALA A 20 -17.34 34.02 34.87
N SER A 21 -16.88 32.92 34.32
CA SER A 21 -15.82 32.12 34.89
C SER A 21 -14.58 32.29 34.04
N ALA A 22 -13.55 32.86 34.62
CA ALA A 22 -12.25 33.00 34.01
C ALA A 22 -11.71 31.66 33.56
N PRO A 23 -11.08 31.55 32.37
CA PRO A 23 -10.37 30.33 32.00
C PRO A 23 -9.06 30.25 32.82
N ALA A 24 -8.99 29.29 33.69
CA ALA A 24 -7.74 28.84 34.26
C ALA A 24 -6.90 28.30 33.10
N PHE A 25 -5.79 28.97 32.86
CA PHE A 25 -4.76 28.54 31.94
C PHE A 25 -4.14 27.27 32.52
N ALA A 26 -4.69 26.11 32.23
CA ALA A 26 -4.06 24.83 32.49
C ALA A 26 -2.96 24.64 31.45
N ALA A 27 -1.73 24.75 31.90
CA ALA A 27 -0.56 24.39 31.11
C ALA A 27 -0.72 22.92 30.65
N PRO A 28 -0.41 22.62 29.38
CA PRO A 28 -0.45 21.24 28.91
C PRO A 28 0.59 20.42 29.69
N PRO A 29 0.26 19.21 30.13
CA PRO A 29 1.24 18.32 30.73
C PRO A 29 2.34 18.07 29.70
N ALA A 30 3.58 18.23 30.14
CA ALA A 30 4.76 17.92 29.36
C ALA A 30 4.58 16.52 28.76
N ALA A 31 4.51 16.47 27.42
CA ALA A 31 4.50 15.22 26.70
C ALA A 31 5.79 14.49 27.04
N ILE A 32 5.67 13.45 27.85
CA ILE A 32 6.76 12.51 28.09
C ILE A 32 7.03 11.91 26.71
N LEU A 33 8.14 12.34 26.12
CA LEU A 33 8.68 11.75 24.90
C LEU A 33 9.13 10.34 25.25
N MET A 34 8.18 9.38 25.15
CA MET A 34 8.57 7.98 25.22
C MET A 34 9.45 7.69 24.03
N PRO A 35 10.66 7.14 24.21
CA PRO A 35 11.44 6.66 23.11
C PRO A 35 10.60 5.58 22.43
N GLN A 36 10.12 5.89 21.23
CA GLN A 36 9.43 4.94 20.38
C GLN A 36 10.48 3.87 20.06
N ALA A 37 10.35 2.71 20.70
CA ALA A 37 11.18 1.57 20.40
C ALA A 37 11.02 1.32 18.89
N ALA A 38 12.10 1.60 18.17
CA ALA A 38 12.19 1.27 16.76
C ALA A 38 11.90 -0.23 16.65
N ALA A 39 10.80 -0.56 16.02
CA ALA A 39 10.52 -1.93 15.64
C ALA A 39 11.77 -2.46 14.93
N PRO A 40 12.24 -3.67 15.24
CA PRO A 40 13.40 -4.22 14.56
C PRO A 40 13.09 -4.20 13.07
N ALA A 41 13.78 -3.34 12.34
CA ALA A 41 13.79 -3.37 10.90
C ALA A 41 14.23 -4.79 10.54
N LYS A 42 13.33 -5.55 9.91
CA LYS A 42 13.72 -6.79 9.27
C LYS A 42 14.96 -6.47 8.44
N PRO A 43 16.04 -7.25 8.54
CA PRO A 43 17.20 -7.01 7.71
C PRO A 43 16.69 -6.98 6.26
N GLN A 44 16.67 -5.80 5.68
CA GLN A 44 16.59 -5.68 4.23
C GLN A 44 17.87 -6.36 3.77
N ALA A 45 17.73 -7.58 3.29
CA ALA A 45 18.78 -8.19 2.51
C ALA A 45 19.05 -7.19 1.40
N THR A 46 20.15 -6.47 1.50
CA THR A 46 20.76 -5.79 0.39
C THR A 46 21.18 -6.89 -0.57
N ALA A 47 20.22 -7.35 -1.36
CA ALA A 47 20.51 -8.17 -2.52
C ALA A 47 21.32 -7.26 -3.43
N THR A 48 22.62 -7.35 -3.30
CA THR A 48 23.57 -6.79 -4.26
C THR A 48 23.12 -7.35 -5.60
N GLU A 49 22.99 -6.51 -6.62
CA GLU A 49 22.59 -6.93 -7.99
C GLU A 49 23.42 -8.12 -8.54
N GLU A 50 24.59 -8.36 -7.98
CA GLU A 50 25.46 -9.52 -8.28
C GLU A 50 24.88 -10.86 -7.87
N THR A 51 23.88 -10.92 -6.98
CA THR A 51 23.33 -12.20 -6.50
C THR A 51 22.19 -12.71 -7.37
N ALA A 52 21.62 -11.88 -8.23
CA ALA A 52 20.56 -12.28 -9.13
C ALA A 52 21.10 -13.11 -10.30
N ARG A 53 20.77 -14.40 -10.32
CA ARG A 53 21.14 -15.30 -11.42
C ARG A 53 20.45 -14.85 -12.71
N ARG A 54 21.22 -14.67 -13.78
CA ARG A 54 20.68 -14.50 -15.12
C ARG A 54 20.32 -15.86 -15.71
N ILE A 55 19.10 -15.96 -16.24
CA ILE A 55 18.58 -17.17 -16.88
C ILE A 55 18.54 -16.98 -18.40
N LYS A 56 18.84 -18.03 -19.17
CA LYS A 56 18.72 -18.00 -20.63
C LYS A 56 17.25 -18.08 -21.03
N VAL A 57 16.90 -17.49 -22.18
CA VAL A 57 15.52 -17.43 -22.69
C VAL A 57 14.91 -18.84 -22.84
N ASP A 58 15.67 -19.80 -23.35
CA ASP A 58 15.18 -21.16 -23.53
C ASP A 58 14.92 -21.88 -22.21
N GLU A 59 15.77 -21.66 -21.22
CA GLU A 59 15.59 -22.17 -19.85
C GLU A 59 14.36 -21.54 -19.20
N ALA A 60 14.17 -20.23 -19.37
CA ALA A 60 13.00 -19.53 -18.88
C ALA A 60 11.70 -20.07 -19.49
N ARG A 61 11.68 -20.25 -20.82
CA ARG A 61 10.51 -20.83 -21.51
C ARG A 61 10.18 -22.21 -21.01
N GLN A 62 11.14 -23.09 -20.89
CA GLN A 62 10.91 -24.43 -20.36
C GLN A 62 10.36 -24.43 -18.94
N ALA A 63 10.81 -23.50 -18.09
CA ALA A 63 10.31 -23.38 -16.73
C ALA A 63 8.86 -22.86 -16.69
N LEU A 64 8.54 -21.90 -17.57
CA LEU A 64 7.19 -21.37 -17.74
C LEU A 64 6.23 -22.42 -18.26
N ASP A 65 6.60 -23.15 -19.35
CA ASP A 65 5.78 -24.20 -19.98
C ASP A 65 5.48 -25.34 -18.99
N LYS A 66 6.43 -25.66 -18.12
CA LYS A 66 6.23 -26.66 -17.06
C LYS A 66 5.48 -26.13 -15.82
N GLY A 67 5.05 -24.85 -15.84
CA GLY A 67 4.39 -24.22 -14.71
C GLY A 67 5.26 -24.04 -13.45
N LYS A 68 6.58 -24.19 -13.58
CA LYS A 68 7.55 -24.08 -12.49
C LYS A 68 8.08 -22.66 -12.27
N ALA A 69 7.73 -21.74 -13.16
CA ALA A 69 8.14 -20.35 -13.07
C ALA A 69 6.97 -19.41 -13.31
N VAL A 70 7.12 -18.17 -12.87
CA VAL A 70 6.26 -17.03 -13.18
C VAL A 70 7.10 -15.90 -13.74
N LEU A 71 6.62 -15.30 -14.81
CA LEU A 71 7.29 -14.18 -15.47
C LEU A 71 6.71 -12.86 -14.95
N VAL A 72 7.56 -11.95 -14.52
CA VAL A 72 7.19 -10.65 -13.96
C VAL A 72 7.81 -9.53 -14.77
N ASP A 73 6.96 -8.66 -15.31
CA ASP A 73 7.38 -7.42 -15.95
C ASP A 73 7.54 -6.34 -14.88
N VAL A 74 8.77 -5.86 -14.71
CA VAL A 74 9.08 -4.83 -13.70
C VAL A 74 9.16 -3.42 -14.28
N ARG A 75 8.78 -3.25 -15.54
CA ARG A 75 8.68 -1.94 -16.18
C ARG A 75 7.47 -1.17 -15.62
N ASN A 76 7.35 0.10 -16.01
CA ASN A 76 6.15 0.88 -15.67
C ASN A 76 4.90 0.31 -16.37
N LYS A 77 3.74 0.71 -15.86
CA LYS A 77 2.44 0.22 -16.34
C LYS A 77 2.21 0.52 -17.82
N GLU A 78 2.61 1.70 -18.28
CA GLU A 78 2.43 2.14 -19.66
C GLU A 78 3.23 1.25 -20.64
N ALA A 79 4.46 0.89 -20.29
CA ALA A 79 5.28 -0.01 -21.10
C ALA A 79 4.70 -1.43 -21.16
N TYR A 80 4.14 -1.91 -20.05
CA TYR A 80 3.44 -3.19 -20.00
C TYR A 80 2.19 -3.18 -20.89
N GLU A 81 1.37 -2.13 -20.81
CA GLU A 81 0.14 -1.99 -21.61
C GLU A 81 0.44 -1.87 -23.10
N ALA A 82 1.54 -1.21 -23.47
CA ALA A 82 1.95 -1.09 -24.87
C ALA A 82 2.36 -2.44 -25.47
N SER A 83 3.15 -3.22 -24.76
CA SER A 83 3.51 -4.58 -25.15
C SER A 83 4.20 -5.31 -23.99
N HIS A 84 3.89 -6.59 -23.79
CA HIS A 84 4.50 -7.42 -22.76
C HIS A 84 4.61 -8.88 -23.22
N ALA A 85 5.43 -9.65 -22.55
CA ALA A 85 5.58 -11.07 -22.82
C ALA A 85 4.31 -11.82 -22.39
N GLN A 86 3.87 -12.76 -23.20
CA GLN A 86 2.66 -13.55 -22.94
C GLN A 86 2.73 -14.22 -21.56
N GLY A 87 1.68 -14.01 -20.76
CA GLY A 87 1.56 -14.58 -19.43
C GLY A 87 2.39 -13.87 -18.35
N ALA A 88 3.03 -12.74 -18.66
CA ALA A 88 3.72 -11.94 -17.67
C ALA A 88 2.76 -11.20 -16.74
N ILE A 89 3.13 -11.09 -15.47
CA ILE A 89 2.43 -10.29 -14.47
C ILE A 89 3.12 -8.93 -14.36
N SER A 90 2.34 -7.85 -14.39
CA SER A 90 2.88 -6.50 -14.21
C SER A 90 3.05 -6.17 -12.74
N ILE A 91 4.29 -6.00 -12.30
CA ILE A 91 4.63 -5.47 -10.98
C ILE A 91 5.78 -4.49 -11.16
N PRO A 92 5.51 -3.19 -11.31
CA PRO A 92 6.53 -2.17 -11.43
C PRO A 92 7.58 -2.27 -10.33
N LEU A 93 8.83 -1.96 -10.64
CA LEU A 93 9.95 -2.07 -9.69
C LEU A 93 9.69 -1.27 -8.40
N THR A 94 8.99 -0.13 -8.52
CA THR A 94 8.56 0.69 -7.38
C THR A 94 7.60 -0.02 -6.43
N ASP A 95 6.81 -0.94 -6.94
CA ASP A 95 5.74 -1.61 -6.23
C ASP A 95 6.14 -3.01 -5.74
N ILE A 96 7.30 -3.50 -6.18
CA ILE A 96 7.71 -4.89 -5.91
C ILE A 96 7.80 -5.20 -4.42
N GLY A 97 8.25 -4.23 -3.62
CA GLY A 97 8.34 -4.38 -2.16
C GLY A 97 6.98 -4.60 -1.48
N ALA A 98 5.97 -3.88 -1.95
CA ALA A 98 4.60 -3.99 -1.42
C ALA A 98 3.86 -5.22 -1.97
N ARG A 99 4.12 -5.58 -3.24
CA ARG A 99 3.38 -6.60 -3.98
C ARG A 99 4.09 -7.94 -4.10
N ALA A 100 5.30 -8.08 -3.56
CA ALA A 100 6.03 -9.36 -3.56
C ALA A 100 5.25 -10.51 -2.92
N GLY A 101 4.34 -10.21 -1.99
CA GLY A 101 3.45 -11.18 -1.37
C GLY A 101 2.42 -11.81 -2.30
N GLU A 102 2.13 -11.17 -3.45
CA GLU A 102 1.21 -11.69 -4.47
C GLU A 102 1.84 -12.81 -5.31
N LEU A 103 3.17 -12.91 -5.28
CA LEU A 103 3.92 -13.89 -6.07
C LEU A 103 3.93 -15.27 -5.37
N PRO A 104 3.81 -16.36 -6.14
CA PRO A 104 3.88 -17.71 -5.58
C PRO A 104 5.27 -17.98 -5.01
N LYS A 105 5.31 -18.53 -3.79
CA LYS A 105 6.57 -18.81 -3.07
C LYS A 105 7.22 -20.14 -3.47
N ASP A 106 6.47 -20.96 -4.15
CA ASP A 106 6.85 -22.32 -4.60
C ASP A 106 7.36 -22.37 -6.03
N LYS A 107 7.41 -21.23 -6.73
CA LYS A 107 7.83 -21.12 -8.12
C LYS A 107 9.03 -20.21 -8.28
N LEU A 108 9.79 -20.44 -9.35
CA LEU A 108 10.86 -19.55 -9.77
C LEU A 108 10.24 -18.22 -10.27
N ILE A 109 10.67 -17.12 -9.71
CA ILE A 109 10.26 -15.79 -10.18
C ILE A 109 11.30 -15.29 -11.17
N ILE A 110 10.88 -15.06 -12.40
CA ILE A 110 11.72 -14.53 -13.48
C ILE A 110 11.28 -13.11 -13.75
N THR A 111 12.15 -12.14 -13.50
CA THR A 111 11.88 -10.73 -13.80
C THR A 111 12.53 -10.37 -15.12
N TYR A 112 11.91 -9.48 -15.89
CA TYR A 112 12.51 -8.90 -17.08
C TYR A 112 12.25 -7.40 -17.15
N CYS A 113 13.20 -6.70 -17.78
CA CYS A 113 13.17 -5.28 -18.05
C CYS A 113 13.85 -5.05 -19.41
N THR A 114 13.16 -4.42 -20.36
CA THR A 114 13.71 -4.05 -21.68
C THR A 114 13.35 -2.63 -22.05
#